data_8610b3c56114313cc341b0894d142123
#
_entry.id   8610b3c56114313cc341b0894d142123
#
_cell.length_a   1.000
_cell.length_b   1.000
_cell.length_c   1.000
_cell.angle_alpha   90.00
_cell.angle_beta   90.00
_cell.angle_gamma   90.00
#
_symmetry.space_group_name_H-M   'P 1'
#
loop_
_entity.id
_entity.type
_entity.pdbx_description
1 polymer ?
#
loop_
_entity_poly.entity_id
_entity_poly.type
_entity_poly.pdbx_seq_one_letter_code
_entity_poly.pdbx_strand_id
1 'polypeptide(L)'
;MAKGRGWSVPPSAFREEVDEAVATRSRVIAMAMLREIVFKSPVGNPDLWKVNTEQRARNVSQADAYDAQALSLGNKKLTKKERDQNFYVNDLAAGKGYVGGRFRANNIVTIGDPSYSQLDATDANGSATIAKGAAVLNGVTAYSVVYIQNNLPYAERLEDGHSTQAPGGVYAVSFHGVSQAYNS
;
A
#
# COMPACT_ATOMS: atom_id res chain seq x y z
N MET A 1 -32.11 -57.75 11.35
CA MET A 1 -32.09 -56.77 10.27
C MET A 1 -31.17 -55.62 10.62
N ALA A 2 -30.00 -55.53 10.03
CA ALA A 2 -29.06 -54.42 10.27
C ALA A 2 -29.67 -53.13 9.65
N LYS A 3 -29.97 -52.13 10.47
CA LYS A 3 -30.33 -50.82 10.01
C LYS A 3 -29.12 -50.24 9.25
N GLY A 4 -29.27 -50.11 7.92
CA GLY A 4 -28.28 -49.45 7.12
C GLY A 4 -27.98 -48.05 7.65
N ARG A 5 -26.73 -47.78 8.00
CA ARG A 5 -26.21 -46.45 8.27
C ARG A 5 -26.17 -45.69 6.94
N GLY A 6 -27.33 -45.20 6.53
CA GLY A 6 -27.39 -44.24 5.41
C GLY A 6 -26.73 -42.91 5.81
N TRP A 7 -26.24 -42.19 4.85
CA TRP A 7 -25.71 -40.82 5.03
C TRP A 7 -26.81 -39.96 5.69
N SER A 8 -26.49 -39.30 6.78
CA SER A 8 -27.44 -38.42 7.50
C SER A 8 -27.76 -37.14 6.74
N VAL A 9 -26.88 -36.79 5.75
CA VAL A 9 -27.01 -35.61 4.90
C VAL A 9 -26.92 -36.05 3.44
N PRO A 10 -27.81 -35.58 2.55
CA PRO A 10 -27.71 -35.91 1.12
C PRO A 10 -26.41 -35.34 0.53
N PRO A 11 -25.80 -36.03 -0.46
CA PRO A 11 -24.55 -35.58 -1.08
C PRO A 11 -24.61 -34.17 -1.66
N SER A 12 -25.78 -33.71 -2.13
CA SER A 12 -26.00 -32.36 -2.65
C SER A 12 -25.85 -31.29 -1.54
N ALA A 13 -26.43 -31.54 -0.37
CA ALA A 13 -26.30 -30.59 0.74
C ALA A 13 -24.87 -30.56 1.32
N PHE A 14 -24.16 -31.70 1.32
CA PHE A 14 -22.74 -31.74 1.66
C PHE A 14 -21.87 -30.92 0.69
N ARG A 15 -22.17 -31.00 -0.61
CA ARG A 15 -21.49 -30.20 -1.62
C ARG A 15 -21.69 -28.71 -1.38
N GLU A 16 -22.91 -28.26 -1.12
CA GLU A 16 -23.23 -26.85 -0.86
C GLU A 16 -22.46 -26.35 0.37
N GLU A 17 -22.38 -27.14 1.44
CA GLU A 17 -21.62 -26.81 2.64
C GLU A 17 -20.12 -26.66 2.37
N VAL A 18 -19.54 -27.57 1.59
CA VAL A 18 -18.13 -27.50 1.17
C VAL A 18 -17.88 -26.27 0.28
N ASP A 19 -18.73 -26.02 -0.69
CA ASP A 19 -18.60 -24.89 -1.62
C ASP A 19 -18.68 -23.56 -0.82
N GLU A 20 -19.57 -23.42 0.14
CA GLU A 20 -19.64 -22.24 0.98
C GLU A 20 -18.43 -22.09 1.91
N ALA A 21 -17.94 -23.17 2.49
CA ALA A 21 -16.72 -23.17 3.30
C ALA A 21 -15.49 -22.75 2.48
N VAL A 22 -15.36 -23.27 1.25
CA VAL A 22 -14.28 -22.88 0.31
C VAL A 22 -14.39 -21.41 -0.07
N ALA A 23 -15.59 -20.94 -0.43
CA ALA A 23 -15.82 -19.54 -0.76
C ALA A 23 -15.47 -18.61 0.40
N THR A 24 -15.89 -18.97 1.60
CA THR A 24 -15.62 -18.19 2.82
C THR A 24 -14.11 -18.13 3.11
N ARG A 25 -13.40 -19.27 3.05
CA ARG A 25 -11.95 -19.31 3.25
C ARG A 25 -11.22 -18.50 2.19
N SER A 26 -11.62 -18.59 0.93
CA SER A 26 -11.05 -17.81 -0.19
C SER A 26 -11.23 -16.31 0.02
N ARG A 27 -12.40 -15.85 0.46
CA ARG A 27 -12.66 -14.45 0.82
C ARG A 27 -11.73 -13.96 1.94
N VAL A 28 -11.58 -14.76 2.99
CA VAL A 28 -10.72 -14.41 4.14
C VAL A 28 -9.27 -14.26 3.71
N ILE A 29 -8.75 -15.22 2.94
CA ILE A 29 -7.36 -15.19 2.44
C ILE A 29 -7.16 -14.00 1.50
N ALA A 30 -8.06 -13.79 0.53
CA ALA A 30 -7.98 -12.68 -0.40
C ALA A 30 -8.06 -11.32 0.32
N MET A 31 -8.89 -11.19 1.35
CA MET A 31 -8.99 -9.99 2.16
C MET A 31 -7.72 -9.75 2.99
N ALA A 32 -7.13 -10.79 3.57
CA ALA A 32 -5.85 -10.70 4.26
C ALA A 32 -4.75 -10.24 3.29
N MET A 33 -4.70 -10.82 2.09
CA MET A 33 -3.77 -10.45 1.03
C MET A 33 -3.92 -8.99 0.63
N LEU A 34 -5.14 -8.52 0.37
CA LEU A 34 -5.42 -7.14 0.02
C LEU A 34 -4.95 -6.17 1.12
N ARG A 35 -5.26 -6.48 2.39
CA ARG A 35 -4.84 -5.65 3.53
C ARG A 35 -3.32 -5.56 3.64
N GLU A 36 -2.61 -6.67 3.49
CA GLU A 36 -1.15 -6.70 3.52
C GLU A 36 -0.54 -5.89 2.36
N ILE A 37 -1.05 -6.05 1.15
CA ILE A 37 -0.62 -5.29 -0.03
C ILE A 37 -0.85 -3.79 0.20
N VAL A 38 -2.04 -3.39 0.65
CA VAL A 38 -2.38 -1.99 0.90
C VAL A 38 -1.51 -1.41 2.03
N PHE A 39 -1.29 -2.16 3.10
CA PHE A 39 -0.45 -1.73 4.22
C PHE A 39 1.02 -1.54 3.80
N LYS A 40 1.58 -2.47 3.03
CA LYS A 40 2.96 -2.42 2.53
C LYS A 40 3.14 -1.49 1.33
N SER A 41 2.05 -1.05 0.70
CA SER A 41 2.10 -0.12 -0.43
C SER A 41 2.68 1.23 -0.02
N PRO A 42 3.76 1.70 -0.65
CA PRO A 42 4.37 2.97 -0.31
C PRO A 42 3.43 4.13 -0.60
N VAL A 43 3.45 5.11 0.28
CA VAL A 43 2.77 6.41 0.06
C VAL A 43 3.85 7.43 -0.25
N GLY A 44 3.72 8.12 -1.38
CA GLY A 44 4.67 9.15 -1.75
C GLY A 44 4.81 10.18 -0.63
N ASN A 45 6.00 10.29 -0.09
CA ASN A 45 6.37 11.27 0.91
C ASN A 45 7.45 12.18 0.31
N PRO A 46 7.13 13.46 0.03
CA PRO A 46 8.08 14.41 -0.52
C PRO A 46 9.36 14.57 0.28
N ASP A 47 9.27 14.41 1.60
CA ASP A 47 10.42 14.53 2.51
C ASP A 47 11.49 13.46 2.27
N LEU A 48 11.11 12.33 1.68
CA LEU A 48 12.01 11.21 1.37
C LEU A 48 12.53 11.25 -0.08
N TRP A 49 12.05 12.16 -0.92
CA TRP A 49 12.53 12.24 -2.29
C TRP A 49 13.98 12.72 -2.34
N LYS A 50 14.80 12.02 -3.12
CA LYS A 50 16.23 12.32 -3.24
C LYS A 50 16.48 13.80 -3.59
N VAL A 51 15.72 14.35 -4.54
CA VAL A 51 15.81 15.75 -4.93
C VAL A 51 15.53 16.69 -3.76
N ASN A 52 14.52 16.39 -2.94
CA ASN A 52 14.15 17.20 -1.79
C ASN A 52 15.15 17.06 -0.65
N THR A 53 15.67 15.87 -0.39
CA THR A 53 16.71 15.65 0.63
C THR A 53 18.01 16.35 0.27
N GLU A 54 18.44 16.30 -0.99
CA GLU A 54 19.62 17.02 -1.47
C GLU A 54 19.42 18.55 -1.44
N GLN A 55 18.22 19.03 -1.81
CA GLN A 55 17.91 20.45 -1.74
C GLN A 55 17.87 20.94 -0.29
N ARG A 56 17.28 20.16 0.62
CA ARG A 56 17.29 20.48 2.06
C ARG A 56 18.71 20.57 2.61
N ALA A 57 19.59 19.65 2.24
CA ALA A 57 20.99 19.70 2.65
C ALA A 57 21.69 21.00 2.17
N ARG A 58 21.44 21.40 0.92
CA ARG A 58 21.95 22.71 0.41
C ARG A 58 21.37 23.89 1.17
N ASN A 59 20.06 23.88 1.43
CA ASN A 59 19.38 24.96 2.16
C ASN A 59 19.91 25.09 3.60
N VAL A 60 20.13 23.97 4.29
CA VAL A 60 20.75 23.95 5.64
C VAL A 60 22.16 24.53 5.59
N SER A 61 22.99 24.11 4.62
CA SER A 61 24.35 24.64 4.47
C SER A 61 24.37 26.15 4.24
N GLN A 62 23.46 26.68 3.42
CA GLN A 62 23.33 28.12 3.20
C GLN A 62 22.89 28.88 4.47
N ALA A 63 21.94 28.32 5.22
CA ALA A 63 21.51 28.91 6.47
C ALA A 63 22.64 28.91 7.54
N ASP A 64 23.44 27.84 7.58
CA ASP A 64 24.58 27.73 8.48
C ASP A 64 25.69 28.74 8.11
N ALA A 65 25.94 28.91 6.82
CA ALA A 65 26.91 29.94 6.34
C ALA A 65 26.44 31.35 6.68
N TYR A 66 25.15 31.65 6.53
CA TYR A 66 24.57 32.92 6.95
C TYR A 66 24.70 33.17 8.44
N ASP A 67 24.38 32.17 9.28
CA ASP A 67 24.48 32.24 10.72
C ASP A 67 25.96 32.46 11.16
N ALA A 68 26.92 31.81 10.52
CA ALA A 68 28.33 31.99 10.77
C ALA A 68 28.78 33.43 10.44
N GLN A 69 28.35 33.97 9.31
CA GLN A 69 28.62 35.35 8.92
C GLN A 69 27.98 36.36 9.91
N ALA A 70 26.73 36.16 10.28
CA ALA A 70 26.01 36.99 11.23
C ALA A 70 26.76 37.07 12.58
N LEU A 71 27.22 35.92 13.09
CA LEU A 71 28.00 35.86 14.31
C LEU A 71 29.34 36.60 14.20
N SER A 72 30.03 36.49 13.09
CA SER A 72 31.31 37.20 12.87
C SER A 72 31.15 38.72 12.86
N LEU A 73 29.94 39.20 12.53
CA LEU A 73 29.58 40.62 12.57
C LEU A 73 28.95 41.07 13.90
N GLY A 74 28.94 40.20 14.92
CA GLY A 74 28.35 40.49 16.24
C GLY A 74 26.82 40.39 16.27
N ASN A 75 26.18 39.86 15.21
CA ASN A 75 24.74 39.68 15.15
C ASN A 75 24.31 38.31 15.71
N LYS A 76 23.01 38.14 15.96
CA LYS A 76 22.44 36.87 16.42
C LYS A 76 22.21 35.90 15.26
N LYS A 77 22.27 34.61 15.54
CA LYS A 77 21.81 33.56 14.62
C LYS A 77 20.33 33.71 14.31
N LEU A 78 19.92 33.24 13.15
CA LEU A 78 18.50 33.09 12.81
C LEU A 78 17.82 32.12 13.77
N THR A 79 16.59 32.45 14.15
CA THR A 79 15.69 31.52 14.83
C THR A 79 15.31 30.38 13.90
N LYS A 80 14.82 29.27 14.46
CA LYS A 80 14.33 28.13 13.67
C LYS A 80 13.28 28.55 12.64
N LYS A 81 12.37 29.46 13.02
CA LYS A 81 11.33 30.00 12.15
C LYS A 81 11.92 30.84 11.00
N GLU A 82 12.86 31.69 11.29
CA GLU A 82 13.51 32.53 10.27
C GLU A 82 14.36 31.70 9.30
N ARG A 83 15.06 30.68 9.80
CA ARG A 83 15.77 29.72 8.94
C ARG A 83 14.84 29.02 7.96
N ASP A 84 13.66 28.64 8.43
CA ASP A 84 12.67 27.98 7.57
C ASP A 84 12.04 28.94 6.57
N GLN A 85 11.67 30.14 6.99
CA GLN A 85 11.11 31.17 6.13
C GLN A 85 12.07 31.68 5.06
N ASN A 86 13.36 31.82 5.40
CA ASN A 86 14.36 32.43 4.50
C ASN A 86 15.09 31.39 3.64
N PHE A 87 15.24 30.15 4.16
CA PHE A 87 16.06 29.12 3.53
C PHE A 87 15.32 27.80 3.28
N TYR A 88 14.06 27.65 3.72
CA TYR A 88 13.25 26.44 3.53
C TYR A 88 13.95 25.18 4.04
N VAL A 89 14.51 25.21 5.25
CA VAL A 89 15.28 24.10 5.82
C VAL A 89 14.45 22.91 6.26
N ASN A 90 13.16 23.09 6.55
CA ASN A 90 12.26 22.04 7.03
C ASN A 90 11.22 21.59 6.00
N ASP A 91 10.76 22.47 5.11
CA ASP A 91 9.62 22.21 4.24
C ASP A 91 9.99 22.29 2.76
N LEU A 92 10.13 21.15 2.11
CA LEU A 92 10.16 21.05 0.66
C LEU A 92 8.87 20.38 0.21
N ALA A 93 7.84 21.22 -0.01
CA ALA A 93 6.54 20.76 -0.44
C ALA A 93 6.61 20.12 -1.82
N ALA A 94 5.96 18.99 -1.98
CA ALA A 94 5.68 18.41 -3.29
C ALA A 94 4.58 19.20 -3.97
N GLY A 95 4.83 20.30 -4.55
CA GLY A 95 3.85 21.07 -5.30
C GLY A 95 2.44 21.24 -4.67
N LYS A 96 1.76 22.31 -5.00
CA LYS A 96 0.42 22.59 -4.49
C LYS A 96 -0.55 21.48 -4.94
N GLY A 97 -1.20 20.83 -3.99
CA GLY A 97 -2.21 19.80 -4.26
C GLY A 97 -1.69 18.37 -4.40
N TYR A 98 -0.41 18.12 -4.12
CA TYR A 98 0.08 16.75 -4.09
C TYR A 98 -0.56 15.95 -2.93
N VAL A 99 -1.13 14.80 -3.27
CA VAL A 99 -1.65 13.82 -2.32
C VAL A 99 -0.99 12.47 -2.61
N GLY A 100 -0.32 11.90 -1.63
CA GLY A 100 0.28 10.57 -1.75
C GLY A 100 -0.77 9.46 -1.82
N GLY A 101 -0.33 8.23 -2.12
CA GLY A 101 -1.20 7.06 -2.10
C GLY A 101 -1.79 6.65 -3.44
N ARG A 102 -1.29 7.15 -4.57
CA ARG A 102 -1.74 6.71 -5.90
C ARG A 102 -1.47 5.22 -6.13
N PHE A 103 -0.31 4.71 -5.73
CA PHE A 103 -0.02 3.28 -5.82
C PHE A 103 -1.01 2.47 -4.98
N ARG A 104 -1.24 2.91 -3.75
CA ARG A 104 -2.17 2.26 -2.82
C ARG A 104 -3.59 2.20 -3.38
N ALA A 105 -4.08 3.30 -3.98
CA ALA A 105 -5.40 3.38 -4.60
C ALA A 105 -5.57 2.48 -5.84
N ASN A 106 -4.47 2.10 -6.49
CA ASN A 106 -4.46 1.30 -7.70
C ASN A 106 -4.31 -0.22 -7.46
N ASN A 107 -4.42 -0.68 -6.22
CA ASN A 107 -4.56 -2.11 -5.93
C ASN A 107 -6.00 -2.54 -6.24
N ILE A 108 -6.22 -3.05 -7.43
CA ILE A 108 -7.53 -3.40 -7.98
C ILE A 108 -7.81 -4.87 -7.71
N VAL A 109 -8.98 -5.16 -7.17
CA VAL A 109 -9.48 -6.53 -6.94
C VAL A 109 -10.50 -6.87 -8.01
N THR A 110 -10.36 -8.04 -8.65
CA THR A 110 -11.34 -8.59 -9.57
C THR A 110 -11.53 -10.09 -9.36
N ILE A 111 -12.65 -10.63 -9.86
CA ILE A 111 -12.99 -12.06 -9.81
C ILE A 111 -13.19 -12.55 -11.23
N GLY A 112 -12.60 -13.71 -11.56
CA GLY A 112 -12.67 -14.34 -12.87
C GLY A 112 -11.60 -13.83 -13.83
N ASP A 113 -11.66 -12.56 -14.21
CA ASP A 113 -10.76 -11.96 -15.18
C ASP A 113 -9.90 -10.84 -14.58
N PRO A 114 -8.63 -10.67 -15.01
CA PRO A 114 -7.79 -9.58 -14.60
C PRO A 114 -8.26 -8.24 -15.17
N SER A 115 -8.01 -7.15 -14.45
CA SER A 115 -8.26 -5.79 -14.94
C SER A 115 -6.96 -5.13 -15.37
N TYR A 116 -6.97 -4.45 -16.52
CA TYR A 116 -5.83 -3.67 -17.00
C TYR A 116 -6.03 -2.16 -16.84
N SER A 117 -7.04 -1.76 -16.07
CA SER A 117 -7.34 -0.34 -15.82
C SER A 117 -6.34 0.31 -14.88
N GLN A 118 -6.20 1.62 -15.01
CA GLN A 118 -5.49 2.48 -14.06
C GLN A 118 -6.48 3.50 -13.51
N LEU A 119 -6.46 3.69 -12.19
CA LEU A 119 -7.34 4.65 -11.53
C LEU A 119 -6.58 5.98 -11.36
N ASP A 120 -7.25 7.07 -11.73
CA ASP A 120 -6.80 8.41 -11.36
C ASP A 120 -7.35 8.77 -9.97
N ALA A 121 -6.82 8.09 -8.96
CA ALA A 121 -7.25 8.20 -7.57
C ALA A 121 -6.06 8.12 -6.62
N THR A 122 -6.22 8.67 -5.45
CA THR A 122 -5.27 8.58 -4.34
C THR A 122 -5.98 8.06 -3.09
N ASP A 123 -5.27 7.25 -2.31
CA ASP A 123 -5.76 6.72 -1.04
C ASP A 123 -4.60 6.59 -0.06
N ALA A 124 -4.30 7.69 0.63
CA ALA A 124 -3.14 7.78 1.51
C ALA A 124 -3.22 6.83 2.71
N ASN A 125 -4.40 6.53 3.21
CA ASN A 125 -4.62 5.64 4.35
C ASN A 125 -5.03 4.20 3.95
N GLY A 126 -5.39 3.97 2.68
CA GLY A 126 -5.76 2.66 2.15
C GLY A 126 -7.20 2.23 2.43
N SER A 127 -7.98 3.02 3.16
CA SER A 127 -9.32 2.62 3.59
C SER A 127 -10.31 2.48 2.42
N ALA A 128 -10.24 3.38 1.46
CA ALA A 128 -11.11 3.34 0.28
C ALA A 128 -10.78 2.12 -0.61
N THR A 129 -9.52 1.80 -0.76
CA THR A 129 -9.05 0.64 -1.54
C THR A 129 -9.50 -0.67 -0.88
N ILE A 130 -9.34 -0.78 0.44
CA ILE A 130 -9.80 -1.93 1.22
C ILE A 130 -11.32 -2.08 1.11
N ALA A 131 -12.08 -0.99 1.26
CA ALA A 131 -13.53 -1.03 1.18
C ALA A 131 -14.03 -1.47 -0.20
N LYS A 132 -13.43 -0.94 -1.28
CA LYS A 132 -13.75 -1.35 -2.67
C LYS A 132 -13.42 -2.82 -2.90
N GLY A 133 -12.25 -3.28 -2.47
CA GLY A 133 -11.86 -4.67 -2.61
C GLY A 133 -12.77 -5.61 -1.80
N ALA A 134 -13.14 -5.24 -0.58
CA ALA A 134 -14.09 -6.00 0.24
C ALA A 134 -15.45 -6.16 -0.47
N ALA A 135 -15.96 -5.09 -1.09
CA ALA A 135 -17.21 -5.15 -1.83
C ALA A 135 -17.14 -6.14 -2.99
N VAL A 136 -16.03 -6.17 -3.74
CA VAL A 136 -15.81 -7.15 -4.81
C VAL A 136 -15.71 -8.56 -4.25
N LEU A 137 -14.95 -8.76 -3.16
CA LEU A 137 -14.72 -10.07 -2.55
C LEU A 137 -15.99 -10.71 -1.98
N ASN A 138 -17.05 -9.95 -1.71
CA ASN A 138 -18.36 -10.50 -1.35
C ASN A 138 -18.95 -11.39 -2.45
N GLY A 139 -18.55 -11.18 -3.72
CA GLY A 139 -18.98 -11.99 -4.85
C GLY A 139 -18.16 -13.27 -5.08
N VAL A 140 -17.16 -13.57 -4.25
CA VAL A 140 -16.34 -14.79 -4.37
C VAL A 140 -17.20 -16.01 -4.09
N THR A 141 -17.23 -16.96 -5.04
CA THR A 141 -17.82 -18.29 -4.92
C THR A 141 -16.73 -19.35 -4.81
N ALA A 142 -17.11 -20.61 -4.57
CA ALA A 142 -16.17 -21.71 -4.58
C ALA A 142 -15.41 -21.76 -5.93
N TYR A 143 -14.11 -21.98 -5.85
CA TYR A 143 -13.21 -22.12 -7.02
C TYR A 143 -13.08 -20.85 -7.90
N SER A 144 -13.53 -19.70 -7.41
CA SER A 144 -13.28 -18.41 -8.08
C SER A 144 -11.78 -18.08 -8.09
N VAL A 145 -11.31 -17.52 -9.21
CA VAL A 145 -9.98 -16.92 -9.27
C VAL A 145 -10.10 -15.44 -8.86
N VAL A 146 -9.32 -15.03 -7.88
CA VAL A 146 -9.26 -13.65 -7.42
C VAL A 146 -7.95 -13.02 -7.86
N TYR A 147 -8.03 -11.89 -8.51
CA TYR A 147 -6.87 -11.07 -8.89
C TYR A 147 -6.76 -9.85 -7.98
N ILE A 148 -5.56 -9.57 -7.50
CA ILE A 148 -5.20 -8.32 -6.84
C ILE A 148 -3.99 -7.78 -7.60
N GLN A 149 -4.15 -6.69 -8.31
CA GLN A 149 -3.14 -6.20 -9.24
C GLN A 149 -3.05 -4.69 -9.26
N ASN A 150 -1.91 -4.20 -9.73
CA ASN A 150 -1.63 -2.78 -9.90
C ASN A 150 -0.98 -2.55 -11.27
N ASN A 151 -1.63 -1.76 -12.10
CA ASN A 151 -1.21 -1.55 -13.50
C ASN A 151 -0.50 -0.21 -13.71
N LEU A 152 -0.06 0.45 -12.64
CA LEU A 152 0.72 1.68 -12.79
C LEU A 152 2.08 1.39 -13.43
N PRO A 153 2.57 2.26 -14.33
CA PRO A 153 3.80 2.02 -15.09
C PRO A 153 5.06 1.79 -14.24
N TYR A 154 5.01 2.21 -12.98
CA TYR A 154 6.11 2.05 -12.03
C TYR A 154 5.89 0.93 -11.00
N ALA A 155 4.81 0.15 -11.13
CA ALA A 155 4.47 -0.90 -10.16
C ALA A 155 5.57 -1.98 -10.09
N GLU A 156 6.09 -2.40 -11.23
CA GLU A 156 7.19 -3.36 -11.32
C GLU A 156 8.45 -2.85 -10.60
N ARG A 157 8.81 -1.58 -10.81
CA ARG A 157 9.96 -0.97 -10.13
C ARG A 157 9.79 -0.96 -8.60
N LEU A 158 8.56 -0.77 -8.11
CA LEU A 158 8.31 -0.84 -6.67
C LEU A 158 8.42 -2.27 -6.15
N GLU A 159 7.99 -3.26 -6.94
CA GLU A 159 8.14 -4.67 -6.59
C GLU A 159 9.60 -5.11 -6.57
N ASP A 160 10.42 -4.56 -7.47
CA ASP A 160 11.88 -4.76 -7.51
C ASP A 160 12.64 -4.02 -6.39
N GLY A 161 11.95 -3.41 -5.43
CA GLY A 161 12.56 -2.77 -4.27
C GLY A 161 13.17 -1.39 -4.53
N HIS A 162 12.81 -0.71 -5.62
CA HIS A 162 13.33 0.63 -5.92
C HIS A 162 12.76 1.73 -4.99
N SER A 163 12.01 1.36 -3.96
CA SER A 163 11.51 2.27 -2.94
C SER A 163 12.11 1.96 -1.58
N THR A 164 12.65 2.96 -0.89
CA THR A 164 13.12 2.81 0.50
C THR A 164 11.99 2.46 1.47
N GLN A 165 10.73 2.72 1.11
CA GLN A 165 9.55 2.32 1.89
C GLN A 165 9.10 0.88 1.62
N ALA A 166 9.54 0.26 0.53
CA ALA A 166 9.24 -1.11 0.14
C ALA A 166 10.48 -1.78 -0.47
N PRO A 167 11.57 -1.94 0.29
CA PRO A 167 12.84 -2.45 -0.23
C PRO A 167 12.78 -3.92 -0.67
N GLY A 168 11.83 -4.68 -0.19
CA GLY A 168 11.58 -6.08 -0.58
C GLY A 168 10.38 -6.27 -1.50
N GLY A 169 9.87 -5.19 -2.10
CA GLY A 169 8.64 -5.24 -2.87
C GLY A 169 7.38 -5.16 -2.00
N VAL A 170 6.25 -5.33 -2.62
CA VAL A 170 4.92 -5.24 -1.98
C VAL A 170 4.17 -6.56 -2.07
N TYR A 171 4.06 -7.13 -3.29
CA TYR A 171 3.23 -8.30 -3.55
C TYR A 171 3.89 -9.60 -3.07
N ALA A 172 5.15 -9.84 -3.42
CA ALA A 172 5.87 -11.04 -3.03
C ALA A 172 5.96 -11.19 -1.51
N VAL A 173 6.30 -10.09 -0.81
CA VAL A 173 6.39 -10.08 0.67
C VAL A 173 5.01 -10.28 1.31
N SER A 174 3.94 -9.70 0.74
CA SER A 174 2.58 -9.88 1.22
C SER A 174 2.10 -11.32 1.00
N PHE A 175 2.34 -11.88 -0.18
CA PHE A 175 2.01 -13.26 -0.51
C PHE A 175 2.71 -14.24 0.44
N HIS A 176 4.01 -14.05 0.66
CA HIS A 176 4.77 -14.91 1.56
C HIS A 176 4.20 -14.90 3.00
N GLY A 177 3.95 -13.70 3.54
CA GLY A 177 3.42 -13.56 4.90
C GLY A 177 2.02 -14.18 5.06
N VAL A 178 1.11 -13.92 4.12
CA VAL A 178 -0.24 -14.49 4.15
C VAL A 178 -0.21 -16.00 3.94
N SER A 179 0.61 -16.50 3.00
CA SER A 179 0.76 -17.94 2.78
C SER A 179 1.24 -18.67 4.02
N GLN A 180 2.21 -18.13 4.74
CA GLN A 180 2.65 -18.71 6.02
C GLN A 180 1.54 -18.75 7.07
N ALA A 181 0.74 -17.69 7.16
CA ALA A 181 -0.34 -17.60 8.16
C ALA A 181 -1.50 -18.57 7.89
N TYR A 182 -1.74 -18.96 6.65
CA TYR A 182 -2.90 -19.79 6.26
C TYR A 182 -2.56 -21.21 5.81
N ASN A 183 -1.27 -21.58 5.72
CA ASN A 183 -0.80 -22.94 5.42
C ASN A 183 -0.42 -23.76 6.66
N SER A 184 -0.63 -23.20 7.85
CA SER A 184 -0.37 -23.88 9.13
C SER A 184 -1.59 -24.70 9.60
#